data_9c58ea1e414589512b72bd970d7c34a5
#
_entry.id   9c58ea1e414589512b72bd970d7c34a5
#
_cell.length_a   1.000
_cell.length_b   1.000
_cell.length_c   1.000
_cell.angle_alpha   90.00
_cell.angle_beta   90.00
_cell.angle_gamma   90.00
#
_symmetry.space_group_name_H-M   'P 1'
#
loop_
_entity.id
_entity.type
_entity.pdbx_description
1 polymer ?
#
loop_
_entity_poly.entity_id
_entity_poly.type
_entity_poly.pdbx_seq_one_letter_code
_entity_poly.pdbx_strand_id
1 'polypeptide(L)' 'MTGHVLGVVGATGAVGQKILKAIDERVKNIKALRLFASARSAGEKVPFRDRLIEVEDLEKASFAGLDYAF' A
#
# COMPACT_ATOMS: atom_id res chain seq x y z
N MET A 1 12.10 8.02 16.66
CA MET A 1 11.26 6.85 16.40
C MET A 1 10.60 6.97 15.06
N THR A 2 10.60 5.94 14.36
CA THR A 2 10.06 5.94 13.01
C THR A 2 9.03 4.83 12.88
N GLY A 3 8.10 5.02 12.00
CA GLY A 3 7.14 3.99 11.68
C GLY A 3 7.72 2.99 10.68
N HIS A 4 6.86 2.12 10.21
CA HIS A 4 7.22 1.12 9.22
C HIS A 4 6.78 1.55 7.83
N VAL A 5 7.53 1.10 6.82
CA VAL A 5 7.13 1.26 5.44
C VAL A 5 6.48 -0.05 5.00
N LEU A 6 5.21 0.02 4.67
CA LEU A 6 4.42 -1.16 4.33
C LEU A 6 4.07 -1.16 2.85
N GLY A 7 4.04 -2.34 2.26
CA GLY A 7 3.61 -2.50 0.88
C GLY A 7 2.45 -3.47 0.79
N VAL A 8 1.47 -3.16 -0.04
CA VAL A 8 0.32 -4.02 -0.29
C VAL A 8 0.26 -4.34 -1.77
N VAL A 9 0.35 -5.62 -2.10
CA VAL A 9 0.26 -6.10 -3.48
C VAL A 9 -1.20 -6.44 -3.77
N GLY A 10 -1.69 -6.01 -4.92
CA GLY A 10 -3.09 -6.23 -5.28
C GLY A 10 -4.03 -5.30 -4.53
N ALA A 11 -3.58 -4.08 -4.25
CA ALA A 11 -4.30 -3.15 -3.39
C ALA A 11 -5.68 -2.75 -3.91
N THR A 12 -5.91 -2.85 -5.20
CA THR A 12 -7.20 -2.47 -5.79
C THR A 12 -8.21 -3.61 -5.81
N GLY A 13 -7.80 -4.82 -5.46
CA GLY A 13 -8.72 -5.95 -5.41
C GLY A 13 -9.43 -6.04 -4.07
N ALA A 14 -10.40 -6.96 -3.99
CA ALA A 14 -11.18 -7.14 -2.77
C ALA A 14 -10.31 -7.53 -1.57
N VAL A 15 -9.34 -8.40 -1.79
CA VAL A 15 -8.44 -8.82 -0.73
C VAL A 15 -7.56 -7.67 -0.29
N GLY A 16 -7.06 -6.88 -1.25
CA GLY A 16 -6.25 -5.72 -0.94
C GLY A 16 -6.98 -4.70 -0.10
N GLN A 17 -8.26 -4.47 -0.39
CA GLN A 17 -9.07 -3.54 0.40
C GLN A 17 -9.22 -4.02 1.84
N LYS A 18 -9.38 -5.32 2.05
CA LYS A 18 -9.46 -5.89 3.39
C LYS A 18 -8.14 -5.75 4.13
N ILE A 19 -7.03 -5.93 3.44
CA ILE A 19 -5.70 -5.77 4.03
C ILE A 19 -5.51 -4.31 4.47
N LEU A 20 -5.89 -3.35 3.62
CA LEU A 20 -5.78 -1.94 3.95
C LEU A 20 -6.61 -1.59 5.18
N LYS A 21 -7.82 -2.13 5.27
CA LYS A 21 -8.66 -1.90 6.43
C LYS A 21 -8.03 -2.46 7.70
N ALA A 22 -7.47 -3.65 7.62
CA ALA A 22 -6.81 -4.26 8.77
C ALA A 22 -5.60 -3.45 9.22
N ILE A 23 -4.82 -2.94 8.27
CA ILE A 23 -3.68 -2.09 8.58
C ILE A 23 -4.14 -0.81 9.26
N ASP A 24 -5.18 -0.19 8.73
CA ASP A 24 -5.71 1.03 9.29
C ASP A 24 -6.18 0.86 10.72
N GLU A 25 -6.77 -0.30 11.03
CA GLU A 25 -7.30 -0.56 12.36
C GLU A 25 -6.23 -0.99 13.36
N ARG A 26 -5.17 -1.65 12.91
CA ARG A 26 -4.22 -2.31 13.80
C ARG A 26 -2.83 -1.71 13.83
N VAL A 27 -2.41 -1.10 12.75
CA VAL A 27 -1.04 -0.57 12.67
C VAL A 27 -1.08 0.93 12.85
N LYS A 28 -0.39 1.41 13.88
CA LYS A 28 -0.41 2.83 14.20
C LYS A 28 0.84 3.57 13.72
N ASN A 29 1.96 2.90 13.69
CA ASN A 29 3.24 3.52 13.36
C ASN A 29 3.59 3.26 11.91
N ILE A 30 2.86 3.89 11.01
CA ILE A 30 3.12 3.77 9.58
C ILE A 30 3.86 5.01 9.11
N LYS A 31 5.10 4.81 8.68
CA LYS A 31 5.88 5.88 8.09
C LYS A 31 5.43 6.16 6.67
N ALA A 32 5.20 5.11 5.90
CA ALA A 32 4.72 5.22 4.54
C ALA A 32 4.00 3.94 4.15
N LEU A 33 3.05 4.07 3.26
CA LEU A 33 2.31 2.95 2.71
C LEU A 33 2.45 3.00 1.20
N ARG A 34 2.87 1.89 0.61
CA ARG A 34 3.00 1.77 -0.83
C ARG A 34 2.03 0.71 -1.32
N LEU A 35 1.35 1.02 -2.42
CA LEU A 35 0.35 0.13 -3.00
C LEU A 35 0.82 -0.31 -4.37
N PHE A 36 0.68 -1.58 -4.66
CA PHE A 36 1.12 -2.16 -5.92
C PHE A 36 -0.01 -2.92 -6.58
N ALA A 37 -0.11 -2.80 -7.88
CA ALA A 37 -1.10 -3.55 -8.65
C ALA A 37 -0.60 -3.68 -10.09
N SER A 38 -1.38 -4.36 -10.92
CA SER A 38 -1.04 -4.51 -12.33
C SER A 38 -1.02 -3.15 -13.03
N ALA A 39 -0.43 -3.12 -14.22
CA ALA A 39 -0.36 -1.88 -15.01
C ALA A 39 -1.73 -1.26 -15.25
N ARG A 40 -2.78 -2.07 -15.29
CA ARG A 40 -4.15 -1.57 -15.51
C ARG A 40 -4.61 -0.66 -14.36
N SER A 41 -4.16 -0.94 -13.16
CA SER A 41 -4.56 -0.18 -11.97
C SER A 41 -3.52 0.84 -11.56
N ALA A 42 -2.32 0.79 -12.13
CA ALA A 42 -1.27 1.74 -11.79
C ALA A 42 -1.73 3.17 -12.06
N GLY A 43 -1.41 4.05 -11.16
CA GLY A 43 -1.83 5.45 -11.26
C GLY A 43 -3.15 5.76 -10.58
N GLU A 44 -3.93 4.74 -10.21
CA GLU A 44 -5.13 4.99 -9.43
C GLU A 44 -4.76 5.47 -8.04
N LYS A 45 -5.66 6.24 -7.45
CA LYS A 45 -5.42 6.75 -6.11
C LYS A 45 -6.41 6.11 -5.14
N VAL A 46 -5.87 5.60 -4.06
CA VAL A 46 -6.65 4.90 -3.04
C VAL A 46 -6.61 5.73 -1.76
N PRO A 47 -7.77 6.10 -1.22
CA PRO A 47 -7.78 6.85 0.04
C PRO A 47 -7.35 5.95 1.20
N PHE A 48 -6.46 6.48 2.03
CA PHE A 48 -6.03 5.81 3.23
C PHE A 48 -5.77 6.87 4.29
N ARG A 49 -6.62 6.86 5.32
CA ARG A 49 -6.61 7.91 6.36
C ARG A 49 -6.80 9.26 5.69
N ASP A 50 -5.90 10.21 5.90
CA ASP A 50 -6.01 11.56 5.35
C ASP A 50 -5.32 11.71 4.02
N ARG A 51 -4.95 10.63 3.35
CA ARG A 51 -4.12 10.68 2.16
C ARG A 51 -4.74 9.95 1.01
N LEU A 52 -4.35 10.35 -0.19
CA LEU A 52 -4.58 9.58 -1.40
C LEU A 52 -3.24 8.98 -1.80
N ILE A 53 -3.19 7.66 -1.90
CA ILE A 53 -1.96 6.94 -2.20
C ILE A 53 -2.05 6.42 -3.62
N GLU A 54 -1.07 6.78 -4.42
CA GLU A 54 -1.03 6.35 -5.81
C GLU A 54 -0.57 4.89 -5.90
N VAL A 55 -1.29 4.11 -6.68
CA VAL A 55 -0.96 2.70 -6.90
C VAL A 55 0.20 2.61 -7.90
N GLU A 56 1.22 1.85 -7.55
CA GLU A 56 2.40 1.65 -8.39
C GLU A 56 2.25 0.40 -9.25
N ASP A 57 2.87 0.44 -10.42
CA ASP A 57 2.91 -0.71 -11.31
C ASP A 57 3.82 -1.78 -10.71
N LEU A 58 3.24 -2.94 -10.40
CA LEU A 58 3.96 -4.02 -9.74
C LEU A 58 5.18 -4.49 -10.52
N GLU A 59 5.10 -4.46 -11.84
CA GLU A 59 6.19 -4.92 -12.69
C GLU A 59 7.37 -3.95 -12.69
N LYS A 60 7.12 -2.68 -12.45
CA LYS A 60 8.14 -1.64 -12.51
C LYS A 60 8.62 -1.19 -11.15
N ALA A 61 7.85 -1.48 -10.11
CA ALA A 61 8.15 -1.00 -8.78
C ALA A 61 9.33 -1.72 -8.17
N SER A 62 10.06 -0.99 -7.33
CA SER A 62 11.11 -1.58 -6.51
C SER A 62 10.57 -1.77 -5.10
N PHE A 63 10.82 -2.93 -4.54
CA PHE A 63 10.42 -3.20 -3.15
C PHE A 63 11.50 -2.82 -2.14
N ALA A 64 12.57 -2.20 -2.59
CA ALA A 64 13.60 -1.73 -1.68
C ALA A 64 13.00 -0.72 -0.69
N GLY A 65 13.42 -0.81 0.54
CA GLY A 65 12.96 0.09 1.58
C GLY A 65 11.66 -0.31 2.27
N LEU A 66 11.03 -1.39 1.83
CA LEU A 66 9.84 -1.90 2.52
C LEU A 66 10.26 -2.68 3.76
N ASP A 67 9.57 -2.44 4.85
CA ASP A 67 9.74 -3.25 6.05
C ASP A 67 8.92 -4.52 5.96
N TYR A 68 7.70 -4.40 5.45
CA TYR A 68 6.79 -5.53 5.29
C TYR A 68 6.02 -5.40 3.98
N ALA A 69 5.69 -6.54 3.38
CA ALA A 69 4.85 -6.60 2.20
C ALA A 69 3.74 -7.63 2.41
N PHE A 70 2.55 -7.29 1.96
CA PHE A 70 1.37 -8.15 2.09
C PHE A 70 0.79 -8.52 0.74
#